data_308898ad28e893ed84aef636dc5e8957
#
_entry.id   308898ad28e893ed84aef636dc5e8957
#
_cell.length_a   1.000
_cell.length_b   1.000
_cell.length_c   1.000
_cell.angle_alpha   90.00
_cell.angle_beta   90.00
_cell.angle_gamma   90.00
#
_symmetry.space_group_name_H-M   'P 1'
#
loop_
_entity.id
_entity.type
_entity.pdbx_description
1 polymer ?
#
loop_
_entity_poly.entity_id
_entity_poly.type
_entity_poly.pdbx_seq_one_letter_code
_entity_poly.pdbx_strand_id
1 'polypeptide(L)'
;MRRRSGLGILLVLCILTGMLLELAEQVQAKKKLSDYSTKTYCWGLGQNTRHQKPAGSGPRGWKLKKYNAYYVGPHSKKDKVVYLSFDCGYEAGYTKRILNTLKKCKVKAIFFVTEAYIKETPKLVKRMKREGHLVGNHTCTHPQMSKLGVKRLKREILQCARTMKKLTGYEMDKFIRPPEGNFSMRSVKVAQSLGYATIFWSLAYYDYDTNRQPGKEYVINRFKTYYHNGMIPLIHAVSKSNTQALPTVIKYLKKKGFRYGTLDEIYPKEEEENIEEES
;
A
#
# COMPACT_ATOMS: atom_id res chain seq x y z
N MET A 1 60.48 16.51 -32.56
CA MET A 1 60.26 15.82 -31.25
C MET A 1 59.39 16.66 -30.33
N ARG A 2 58.57 16.04 -29.48
CA ARG A 2 57.65 16.57 -28.42
C ARG A 2 56.28 17.06 -28.87
N ARG A 3 55.35 16.10 -29.03
CA ARG A 3 53.89 16.30 -28.85
C ARG A 3 53.27 15.05 -28.18
N ARG A 4 53.72 14.68 -26.95
CA ARG A 4 53.13 13.52 -26.24
C ARG A 4 52.73 13.81 -24.78
N SER A 5 52.84 15.03 -24.28
CA SER A 5 52.56 15.36 -22.88
C SER A 5 51.12 15.88 -22.58
N GLY A 6 50.40 16.36 -23.60
CA GLY A 6 49.04 16.93 -23.38
C GLY A 6 47.92 15.92 -23.16
N LEU A 7 48.05 14.74 -23.82
CA LEU A 7 46.93 13.72 -23.77
C LEU A 7 46.87 13.02 -22.41
N GLY A 8 48.04 12.81 -21.76
CA GLY A 8 48.08 12.19 -20.43
C GLY A 8 47.51 13.07 -19.31
N ILE A 9 47.72 14.38 -19.40
CA ILE A 9 47.21 15.33 -18.41
C ILE A 9 45.69 15.48 -18.52
N LEU A 10 45.13 15.43 -19.73
CA LEU A 10 43.68 15.52 -19.93
C LEU A 10 42.95 14.27 -19.39
N LEU A 11 43.57 13.09 -19.58
CA LEU A 11 42.97 11.83 -19.06
C LEU A 11 42.99 11.78 -17.53
N VAL A 12 44.03 12.23 -16.90
CA VAL A 12 44.14 12.31 -15.40
C VAL A 12 43.13 13.30 -14.84
N LEU A 13 42.94 14.46 -15.48
CA LEU A 13 41.90 15.41 -15.07
C LEU A 13 40.47 14.85 -15.21
N CYS A 14 40.16 14.11 -16.27
CA CYS A 14 38.86 13.48 -16.43
C CYS A 14 38.58 12.39 -15.38
N ILE A 15 39.63 11.63 -15.01
CA ILE A 15 39.50 10.60 -13.94
C ILE A 15 39.30 11.25 -12.58
N LEU A 16 40.04 12.32 -12.28
CA LEU A 16 39.90 13.06 -11.02
C LEU A 16 38.56 13.78 -10.89
N THR A 17 38.04 14.36 -11.97
CA THR A 17 36.69 14.96 -11.99
C THR A 17 35.60 13.91 -11.87
N GLY A 18 35.75 12.73 -12.49
CA GLY A 18 34.83 11.59 -12.32
C GLY A 18 34.81 11.08 -10.86
N MET A 19 36.00 10.88 -10.26
CA MET A 19 36.10 10.48 -8.84
C MET A 19 35.55 11.54 -7.87
N LEU A 20 35.75 12.83 -8.15
CA LEU A 20 35.18 13.92 -7.36
C LEU A 20 33.65 14.02 -7.48
N LEU A 21 33.09 13.73 -8.64
CA LEU A 21 31.65 13.65 -8.85
C LEU A 21 31.03 12.43 -8.13
N GLU A 22 31.66 11.26 -8.21
CA GLU A 22 31.23 10.07 -7.45
C GLU A 22 31.36 10.28 -5.93
N LEU A 23 32.43 10.91 -5.45
CA LEU A 23 32.58 11.29 -4.04
C LEU A 23 31.55 12.34 -3.63
N ALA A 24 31.23 13.31 -4.48
CA ALA A 24 30.20 14.31 -4.20
C ALA A 24 28.80 13.72 -4.17
N GLU A 25 28.50 12.71 -4.98
CA GLU A 25 27.25 11.93 -4.89
C GLU A 25 27.21 11.04 -3.63
N GLN A 26 28.34 10.47 -3.20
CA GLN A 26 28.44 9.69 -1.95
C GLN A 26 28.39 10.55 -0.69
N VAL A 27 28.84 11.80 -0.76
CA VAL A 27 28.85 12.76 0.36
C VAL A 27 27.54 13.54 0.51
N GLN A 28 26.57 13.35 -0.39
CA GLN A 28 25.24 13.86 -0.11
C GLN A 28 24.71 13.12 1.14
N ALA A 29 24.95 13.70 2.30
CA ALA A 29 24.67 13.12 3.61
C ALA A 29 23.23 12.57 3.59
N LYS A 30 23.10 11.25 3.66
CA LYS A 30 21.81 10.54 3.58
C LYS A 30 20.88 11.15 4.62
N LYS A 31 19.91 11.92 4.19
CA LYS A 31 18.98 12.68 5.06
C LYS A 31 18.44 11.78 6.16
N LYS A 32 18.61 12.16 7.44
CA LYS A 32 18.12 11.39 8.57
C LYS A 32 16.59 11.34 8.54
N LEU A 33 15.99 10.24 8.99
CA LEU A 33 14.53 10.10 9.04
C LEU A 33 13.87 11.18 9.92
N SER A 34 14.57 11.68 10.94
CA SER A 34 14.14 12.81 11.79
C SER A 34 13.97 14.13 11.04
N ASP A 35 14.66 14.31 9.93
CA ASP A 35 14.74 15.59 9.21
C ASP A 35 13.62 15.76 8.17
N TYR A 36 12.83 14.70 7.96
CA TYR A 36 11.67 14.80 7.10
C TYR A 36 10.52 15.53 7.80
N SER A 37 9.76 16.31 7.01
CA SER A 37 8.63 17.11 7.48
C SER A 37 7.61 16.28 8.24
N THR A 38 7.13 16.83 9.36
CA THR A 38 6.02 16.32 10.18
C THR A 38 4.69 16.96 9.82
N LYS A 39 4.67 17.87 8.83
CA LYS A 39 3.41 18.46 8.37
C LYS A 39 2.40 17.36 8.08
N THR A 40 1.24 17.44 8.75
CA THR A 40 0.16 16.47 8.58
C THR A 40 -0.56 16.71 7.27
N TYR A 41 -0.76 15.61 6.55
CA TYR A 41 -1.64 15.52 5.39
C TYR A 41 -2.68 14.44 5.71
N CYS A 42 -3.92 14.68 5.29
CA CYS A 42 -4.97 13.69 5.31
C CYS A 42 -5.23 13.25 3.87
N TRP A 43 -5.12 11.97 3.58
CA TRP A 43 -5.40 11.45 2.26
C TRP A 43 -6.90 11.52 1.98
N GLY A 44 -7.25 12.20 0.93
CA GLY A 44 -8.61 12.32 0.44
C GLY A 44 -8.63 12.23 -1.09
N LEU A 45 -9.80 12.16 -1.64
CA LEU A 45 -10.01 12.14 -3.08
C LEU A 45 -10.60 13.47 -3.51
N GLY A 46 -10.12 13.99 -4.64
CA GLY A 46 -10.75 15.09 -5.34
C GLY A 46 -12.12 14.69 -5.90
N GLN A 47 -12.67 15.54 -6.74
CA GLN A 47 -13.97 15.28 -7.36
C GLN A 47 -13.97 13.95 -8.11
N ASN A 48 -14.87 13.05 -7.74
CA ASN A 48 -15.06 11.78 -8.42
C ASN A 48 -15.79 12.01 -9.74
N THR A 49 -15.12 11.72 -10.85
CA THR A 49 -15.72 11.66 -12.18
C THR A 49 -16.01 10.21 -12.53
N ARG A 50 -17.12 9.96 -13.21
CA ARG A 50 -17.52 8.60 -13.60
C ARG A 50 -16.39 7.90 -14.36
N HIS A 51 -16.02 6.72 -13.86
CA HIS A 51 -15.04 5.81 -14.49
C HIS A 51 -13.64 6.39 -14.71
N GLN A 52 -13.30 7.48 -14.02
CA GLN A 52 -11.98 8.10 -14.08
C GLN A 52 -11.28 7.98 -12.73
N LYS A 53 -9.97 7.86 -12.78
CA LYS A 53 -9.12 7.90 -11.59
C LYS A 53 -9.22 9.29 -10.94
N PRO A 54 -9.68 9.41 -9.68
CA PRO A 54 -9.72 10.69 -9.01
C PRO A 54 -8.30 11.22 -8.71
N ALA A 55 -8.17 12.53 -8.60
CA ALA A 55 -6.98 13.13 -8.00
C ALA A 55 -6.92 12.75 -6.52
N GLY A 56 -5.74 12.33 -6.05
CA GLY A 56 -5.48 12.13 -4.63
C GLY A 56 -4.98 13.42 -3.98
N SER A 57 -5.32 13.65 -2.71
CA SER A 57 -4.79 14.76 -1.94
C SER A 57 -3.41 14.40 -1.36
N GLY A 58 -2.51 15.37 -1.36
CA GLY A 58 -1.15 15.22 -0.85
C GLY A 58 -0.36 16.49 -1.01
N PRO A 59 0.93 16.49 -0.67
CA PRO A 59 1.78 17.65 -0.95
C PRO A 59 1.79 17.97 -2.43
N ARG A 60 1.66 19.26 -2.78
CA ARG A 60 1.71 19.71 -4.17
C ARG A 60 2.99 19.22 -4.86
N GLY A 61 2.85 18.62 -6.06
CA GLY A 61 3.99 18.09 -6.81
C GLY A 61 4.58 16.78 -6.26
N TRP A 62 3.94 16.17 -5.28
CA TRP A 62 4.45 14.95 -4.67
C TRP A 62 4.39 13.75 -5.65
N LYS A 63 5.55 13.21 -5.95
CA LYS A 63 5.68 12.00 -6.77
C LYS A 63 5.62 10.78 -5.84
N LEU A 64 4.44 10.24 -5.59
CA LEU A 64 4.16 9.13 -4.66
C LEU A 64 5.16 7.98 -4.80
N LYS A 65 5.44 7.54 -6.03
CA LYS A 65 6.34 6.40 -6.30
C LYS A 65 7.74 6.57 -5.70
N LYS A 66 8.28 7.81 -5.64
CA LYS A 66 9.58 8.07 -4.99
C LYS A 66 9.60 7.73 -3.50
N TYR A 67 8.44 7.64 -2.89
CA TYR A 67 8.25 7.34 -1.47
C TYR A 67 7.65 5.96 -1.25
N ASN A 68 7.65 5.13 -2.30
CA ASN A 68 7.00 3.83 -2.27
C ASN A 68 5.55 3.93 -1.77
N ALA A 69 4.80 4.88 -2.32
CA ALA A 69 3.42 5.16 -1.94
C ALA A 69 2.50 5.12 -3.17
N TYR A 70 1.33 4.53 -3.01
CA TYR A 70 0.41 4.26 -4.12
C TYR A 70 -1.04 4.44 -3.67
N TYR A 71 -1.92 4.82 -4.60
CA TYR A 71 -3.37 4.85 -4.40
C TYR A 71 -4.14 4.25 -5.58
N VAL A 72 -3.39 3.89 -6.61
CA VAL A 72 -3.86 3.15 -7.79
C VAL A 72 -2.79 2.11 -8.08
N GLY A 73 -3.20 0.88 -8.30
CA GLY A 73 -2.30 -0.22 -8.65
C GLY A 73 -1.90 -0.21 -10.13
N PRO A 74 -0.98 -1.08 -10.53
CA PRO A 74 -0.60 -1.28 -11.93
C PRO A 74 -1.81 -1.60 -12.81
N HIS A 75 -1.83 -1.01 -13.99
CA HIS A 75 -2.90 -1.22 -14.98
C HIS A 75 -2.48 -0.73 -16.36
N SER A 76 -3.18 -1.19 -17.39
CA SER A 76 -3.03 -0.69 -18.76
C SER A 76 -4.39 -0.60 -19.45
N LYS A 77 -4.45 0.01 -20.64
CA LYS A 77 -5.70 0.04 -21.43
C LYS A 77 -6.21 -1.36 -21.77
N LYS A 78 -5.30 -2.32 -21.96
CA LYS A 78 -5.60 -3.72 -22.28
C LYS A 78 -5.82 -4.57 -21.03
N ASP A 79 -5.25 -4.21 -19.88
CA ASP A 79 -5.35 -4.92 -18.62
C ASP A 79 -6.15 -4.11 -17.60
N LYS A 80 -7.48 -4.36 -17.56
CA LYS A 80 -8.39 -3.73 -16.61
C LYS A 80 -8.35 -4.49 -15.29
N VAL A 81 -7.91 -3.83 -14.23
CA VAL A 81 -7.71 -4.47 -12.94
C VAL A 81 -8.27 -3.65 -11.76
N VAL A 82 -8.74 -4.36 -10.75
CA VAL A 82 -9.17 -3.81 -9.44
C VAL A 82 -8.44 -4.57 -8.34
N TYR A 83 -7.95 -3.84 -7.34
CA TYR A 83 -7.23 -4.37 -6.19
C TYR A 83 -8.10 -4.20 -4.94
N LEU A 84 -8.88 -5.22 -4.58
CA LEU A 84 -9.73 -5.14 -3.39
C LEU A 84 -8.91 -5.01 -2.12
N SER A 85 -9.26 -4.03 -1.28
CA SER A 85 -8.60 -3.81 0.00
C SER A 85 -9.58 -3.51 1.12
N PHE A 86 -9.32 -4.11 2.28
CA PHE A 86 -10.16 -4.03 3.47
C PHE A 86 -9.35 -3.53 4.66
N ASP A 87 -9.91 -2.59 5.42
CA ASP A 87 -9.37 -2.18 6.70
C ASP A 87 -10.10 -2.94 7.84
N CYS A 88 -9.29 -3.50 8.75
CA CYS A 88 -9.73 -4.36 9.84
C CYS A 88 -9.17 -3.84 11.17
N GLY A 89 -9.89 -2.91 11.80
CA GLY A 89 -9.55 -2.37 13.11
C GLY A 89 -9.99 -3.29 14.25
N TYR A 90 -11.18 -3.85 14.13
CA TYR A 90 -11.82 -4.82 15.04
C TYR A 90 -12.76 -5.74 14.25
N GLU A 91 -13.26 -6.82 14.87
CA GLU A 91 -14.20 -7.75 14.23
C GLU A 91 -15.65 -7.43 14.60
N ALA A 92 -16.53 -7.31 13.60
CA ALA A 92 -17.95 -7.08 13.77
C ALA A 92 -18.83 -8.27 13.27
N GLY A 93 -18.23 -9.45 13.12
CA GLY A 93 -18.92 -10.67 12.67
C GLY A 93 -19.03 -10.83 11.16
N TYR A 94 -18.39 -9.97 10.37
CA TYR A 94 -18.54 -9.98 8.91
C TYR A 94 -17.34 -10.56 8.15
N THR A 95 -16.14 -10.55 8.70
CA THR A 95 -14.92 -11.00 7.98
C THR A 95 -15.02 -12.43 7.48
N LYS A 96 -15.61 -13.34 8.26
CA LYS A 96 -15.85 -14.73 7.81
C LYS A 96 -16.69 -14.78 6.53
N ARG A 97 -17.74 -13.96 6.44
CA ARG A 97 -18.63 -13.87 5.27
C ARG A 97 -17.92 -13.24 4.07
N ILE A 98 -17.11 -12.20 4.29
CA ILE A 98 -16.28 -11.58 3.25
C ILE A 98 -15.33 -12.63 2.65
N LEU A 99 -14.59 -13.37 3.47
CA LEU A 99 -13.68 -14.43 3.03
C LEU A 99 -14.41 -15.54 2.26
N ASN A 100 -15.61 -15.97 2.72
CA ASN A 100 -16.43 -16.93 1.99
C ASN A 100 -16.79 -16.42 0.60
N THR A 101 -17.18 -15.15 0.48
CA THR A 101 -17.50 -14.51 -0.80
C THR A 101 -16.29 -14.45 -1.73
N LEU A 102 -15.14 -14.00 -1.22
CA LEU A 102 -13.90 -13.92 -1.99
C LEU A 102 -13.47 -15.30 -2.50
N LYS A 103 -13.54 -16.33 -1.64
CA LYS A 103 -13.27 -17.72 -2.02
C LYS A 103 -14.21 -18.22 -3.11
N LYS A 104 -15.53 -18.05 -2.93
CA LYS A 104 -16.56 -18.46 -3.93
C LYS A 104 -16.36 -17.74 -5.27
N CYS A 105 -15.98 -16.47 -5.23
CA CYS A 105 -15.75 -15.68 -6.43
C CYS A 105 -14.35 -15.88 -7.04
N LYS A 106 -13.46 -16.65 -6.40
CA LYS A 106 -12.04 -16.84 -6.79
C LYS A 106 -11.31 -15.50 -6.93
N VAL A 107 -11.46 -14.63 -5.92
CA VAL A 107 -10.87 -13.28 -5.87
C VAL A 107 -9.96 -13.20 -4.65
N LYS A 108 -8.78 -12.61 -4.85
CA LYS A 108 -7.85 -12.26 -3.76
C LYS A 108 -8.00 -10.79 -3.41
N ALA A 109 -7.61 -10.44 -2.19
CA ALA A 109 -7.65 -9.09 -1.65
C ALA A 109 -6.50 -8.87 -0.68
N ILE A 110 -6.30 -7.63 -0.24
CA ILE A 110 -5.46 -7.32 0.90
C ILE A 110 -6.33 -6.88 2.09
N PHE A 111 -5.92 -7.30 3.29
CA PHE A 111 -6.53 -6.89 4.56
C PHE A 111 -5.48 -6.13 5.37
N PHE A 112 -5.71 -4.86 5.65
CA PHE A 112 -4.87 -4.06 6.55
C PHE A 112 -5.38 -4.25 7.97
N VAL A 113 -4.60 -4.93 8.79
CA VAL A 113 -5.01 -5.34 10.14
C VAL A 113 -4.27 -4.57 11.22
N THR A 114 -4.99 -4.15 12.27
CA THR A 114 -4.38 -3.61 13.49
C THR A 114 -3.86 -4.74 14.38
N GLU A 115 -2.97 -4.42 15.34
CA GLU A 115 -2.54 -5.40 16.34
C GLU A 115 -3.72 -5.91 17.18
N ALA A 116 -4.67 -5.04 17.51
CA ALA A 116 -5.88 -5.41 18.25
C ALA A 116 -6.67 -6.47 17.48
N TYR A 117 -6.92 -6.26 16.18
CA TYR A 117 -7.61 -7.22 15.33
C TYR A 117 -6.88 -8.58 15.26
N ILE A 118 -5.54 -8.56 15.16
CA ILE A 118 -4.74 -9.79 15.13
C ILE A 118 -4.89 -10.58 16.44
N LYS A 119 -4.86 -9.90 17.58
CA LYS A 119 -5.01 -10.51 18.91
C LYS A 119 -6.40 -11.08 19.11
N GLU A 120 -7.42 -10.37 18.68
CA GLU A 120 -8.83 -10.77 18.81
C GLU A 120 -9.15 -11.97 17.89
N THR A 121 -8.65 -11.94 16.66
CA THR A 121 -9.07 -12.90 15.63
C THR A 121 -7.93 -13.59 14.90
N PRO A 122 -6.93 -14.20 15.58
CA PRO A 122 -5.76 -14.80 14.93
C PRO A 122 -6.15 -15.92 13.96
N LYS A 123 -7.26 -16.62 14.22
CA LYS A 123 -7.77 -17.69 13.32
C LYS A 123 -8.25 -17.12 11.99
N LEU A 124 -8.86 -15.92 11.97
CA LEU A 124 -9.28 -15.25 10.73
C LEU A 124 -8.06 -14.75 9.95
N VAL A 125 -7.07 -14.16 10.63
CA VAL A 125 -5.83 -13.72 10.00
C VAL A 125 -5.05 -14.90 9.39
N LYS A 126 -4.96 -16.04 10.10
CA LYS A 126 -4.42 -17.30 9.53
C LYS A 126 -5.20 -17.73 8.29
N ARG A 127 -6.53 -17.62 8.33
CA ARG A 127 -7.39 -17.98 7.20
C ARG A 127 -7.13 -17.08 5.99
N MET A 128 -6.97 -15.76 6.19
CA MET A 128 -6.63 -14.83 5.12
C MET A 128 -5.37 -15.29 4.37
N LYS A 129 -4.28 -15.53 5.10
CA LYS A 129 -3.01 -16.00 4.50
C LYS A 129 -3.15 -17.36 3.82
N ARG A 130 -3.78 -18.33 4.47
CA ARG A 130 -3.98 -19.68 3.92
C ARG A 130 -4.83 -19.69 2.65
N GLU A 131 -5.78 -18.75 2.53
CA GLU A 131 -6.60 -18.59 1.32
C GLU A 131 -5.91 -17.72 0.26
N GLY A 132 -4.64 -17.30 0.47
CA GLY A 132 -3.81 -16.57 -0.49
C GLY A 132 -4.17 -15.08 -0.60
N HIS A 133 -4.73 -14.51 0.47
CA HIS A 133 -4.89 -13.07 0.59
C HIS A 133 -3.62 -12.45 1.18
N LEU A 134 -3.37 -11.18 0.85
CA LEU A 134 -2.35 -10.38 1.51
C LEU A 134 -2.87 -9.87 2.86
N VAL A 135 -1.98 -9.79 3.84
CA VAL A 135 -2.27 -9.18 5.15
C VAL A 135 -1.25 -8.09 5.42
N GLY A 136 -1.67 -6.85 5.20
CA GLY A 136 -0.87 -5.65 5.40
C GLY A 136 -1.02 -5.05 6.79
N ASN A 137 -0.17 -4.08 7.09
CA ASN A 137 -0.05 -3.41 8.37
C ASN A 137 -1.04 -2.23 8.48
N HIS A 138 -1.78 -2.18 9.58
CA HIS A 138 -2.60 -1.01 9.93
C HIS A 138 -2.21 -0.42 11.29
N THR A 139 -0.94 -0.59 11.68
CA THR A 139 -0.31 -0.18 12.95
C THR A 139 -0.81 -0.96 14.17
N CYS A 140 -0.17 -0.73 15.32
CA CYS A 140 -0.58 -1.34 16.58
C CYS A 140 -1.84 -0.71 17.14
N THR A 141 -1.80 0.61 17.36
CA THR A 141 -2.79 1.34 18.15
C THR A 141 -3.64 2.29 17.34
N HIS A 142 -3.58 2.19 16.01
CA HIS A 142 -4.31 3.04 15.07
C HIS A 142 -4.09 4.55 15.28
N PRO A 143 -2.83 5.03 15.46
CA PRO A 143 -2.54 6.42 15.76
C PRO A 143 -2.48 7.29 14.52
N GLN A 144 -2.61 8.59 14.70
CA GLN A 144 -2.27 9.55 13.64
C GLN A 144 -0.76 9.53 13.37
N MET A 145 -0.33 8.76 12.38
CA MET A 145 1.09 8.53 12.09
C MET A 145 1.88 9.81 11.84
N SER A 146 1.25 10.85 11.33
CA SER A 146 1.89 12.15 11.07
C SER A 146 2.45 12.83 12.32
N LYS A 147 1.84 12.59 13.47
CA LYS A 147 2.22 13.20 14.76
C LYS A 147 3.32 12.44 15.50
N LEU A 148 3.73 11.27 15.00
CA LEU A 148 4.67 10.41 15.70
C LEU A 148 6.13 10.70 15.31
N GLY A 149 7.02 10.59 16.31
CA GLY A 149 8.47 10.57 16.09
C GLY A 149 8.94 9.23 15.50
N VAL A 150 10.14 9.20 14.92
CA VAL A 150 10.71 8.04 14.22
C VAL A 150 10.67 6.75 15.07
N LYS A 151 11.09 6.83 16.35
CA LYS A 151 11.12 5.68 17.27
C LYS A 151 9.70 5.08 17.46
N ARG A 152 8.70 5.94 17.66
CA ARG A 152 7.30 5.49 17.85
C ARG A 152 6.73 4.93 16.55
N LEU A 153 6.97 5.57 15.39
CA LEU A 153 6.56 5.05 14.08
C LEU A 153 7.09 3.64 13.84
N LYS A 154 8.40 3.44 14.04
CA LYS A 154 9.01 2.10 13.90
C LYS A 154 8.36 1.08 14.84
N ARG A 155 8.09 1.45 16.08
CA ARG A 155 7.42 0.57 17.06
C ARG A 155 6.01 0.19 16.61
N GLU A 156 5.18 1.15 16.18
CA GLU A 156 3.82 0.90 15.69
C GLU A 156 3.79 -0.10 14.51
N ILE A 157 4.75 0.00 13.60
CA ILE A 157 4.82 -0.86 12.42
C ILE A 157 5.39 -2.25 12.79
N LEU A 158 6.56 -2.28 13.43
CA LEU A 158 7.27 -3.53 13.67
C LEU A 158 6.59 -4.41 14.73
N GLN A 159 5.98 -3.79 15.76
CA GLN A 159 5.26 -4.55 16.78
C GLN A 159 4.03 -5.24 16.21
N CYS A 160 3.24 -4.56 15.37
CA CYS A 160 2.10 -5.17 14.69
C CYS A 160 2.53 -6.40 13.87
N ALA A 161 3.62 -6.28 13.11
CA ALA A 161 4.17 -7.39 12.33
C ALA A 161 4.66 -8.56 13.23
N ARG A 162 5.39 -8.26 14.31
CA ARG A 162 5.83 -9.28 15.28
C ARG A 162 4.66 -10.03 15.91
N THR A 163 3.61 -9.30 16.29
CA THR A 163 2.39 -9.92 16.86
C THR A 163 1.73 -10.84 15.86
N MET A 164 1.63 -10.45 14.59
CA MET A 164 1.10 -11.32 13.54
C MET A 164 1.94 -12.61 13.43
N LYS A 165 3.25 -12.49 13.30
CA LYS A 165 4.14 -13.66 13.22
C LYS A 165 3.97 -14.57 14.43
N LYS A 166 4.00 -14.02 15.64
CA LYS A 166 3.85 -14.76 16.90
C LYS A 166 2.54 -15.55 16.98
N LEU A 167 1.40 -14.90 16.64
CA LEU A 167 0.07 -15.50 16.84
C LEU A 167 -0.40 -16.34 15.66
N THR A 168 0.13 -16.10 14.47
CA THR A 168 -0.34 -16.77 13.26
C THR A 168 0.68 -17.69 12.61
N GLY A 169 1.96 -17.51 12.85
CA GLY A 169 3.07 -18.19 12.16
C GLY A 169 3.41 -17.56 10.80
N TYR A 170 2.59 -16.64 10.28
CA TYR A 170 2.81 -15.99 8.99
C TYR A 170 3.49 -14.62 9.13
N GLU A 171 4.36 -14.30 8.18
CA GLU A 171 4.89 -12.94 8.04
C GLU A 171 3.82 -11.98 7.51
N MET A 172 3.89 -10.73 7.97
CA MET A 172 3.05 -9.63 7.47
C MET A 172 3.59 -9.15 6.12
N ASP A 173 2.69 -9.02 5.15
CA ASP A 173 3.07 -8.51 3.83
C ASP A 173 3.50 -7.04 3.93
N LYS A 174 4.48 -6.64 3.11
CA LYS A 174 5.17 -5.34 3.20
C LYS A 174 4.34 -4.18 2.64
N PHE A 175 3.07 -4.14 3.01
CA PHE A 175 2.14 -3.05 2.70
C PHE A 175 1.61 -2.43 3.98
N ILE A 176 1.55 -1.11 4.03
CA ILE A 176 0.99 -0.37 5.16
C ILE A 176 -0.06 0.62 4.69
N ARG A 177 -1.18 0.69 5.40
CA ARG A 177 -2.14 1.77 5.23
C ARG A 177 -2.14 2.65 6.46
N PRO A 178 -1.86 3.97 6.31
CA PRO A 178 -1.93 4.90 7.43
C PRO A 178 -3.34 5.00 7.98
N PRO A 179 -3.53 4.86 9.30
CA PRO A 179 -4.81 5.11 9.95
C PRO A 179 -5.43 6.45 9.53
N GLU A 180 -6.73 6.45 9.24
CA GLU A 180 -7.51 7.64 8.79
C GLU A 180 -6.92 8.33 7.54
N GLY A 181 -5.95 7.72 6.85
CA GLY A 181 -5.19 8.36 5.80
C GLY A 181 -4.29 9.51 6.27
N ASN A 182 -4.04 9.63 7.57
CA ASN A 182 -3.15 10.64 8.14
C ASN A 182 -1.69 10.27 8.00
N PHE A 183 -0.92 11.11 7.33
CA PHE A 183 0.50 10.88 7.09
C PHE A 183 1.31 12.18 7.09
N SER A 184 2.62 12.03 7.17
CA SER A 184 3.62 13.07 6.92
C SER A 184 4.73 12.50 6.06
N MET A 185 5.58 13.35 5.50
CA MET A 185 6.76 12.89 4.77
C MET A 185 7.63 11.98 5.63
N ARG A 186 7.77 12.30 6.92
CA ARG A 186 8.49 11.46 7.89
C ARG A 186 7.85 10.08 8.02
N SER A 187 6.53 9.99 8.22
CA SER A 187 5.87 8.70 8.42
C SER A 187 5.99 7.78 7.21
N VAL A 188 5.86 8.32 6.00
CA VAL A 188 6.03 7.55 4.75
C VAL A 188 7.48 7.10 4.55
N LYS A 189 8.47 7.98 4.84
CA LYS A 189 9.90 7.62 4.77
C LYS A 189 10.31 6.58 5.80
N VAL A 190 9.71 6.62 7.00
CA VAL A 190 9.92 5.56 8.01
C VAL A 190 9.34 4.24 7.52
N ALA A 191 8.12 4.22 6.98
CA ALA A 191 7.54 3.01 6.40
C ALA A 191 8.41 2.45 5.27
N GLN A 192 8.85 3.30 4.33
CA GLN A 192 9.75 2.94 3.24
C GLN A 192 11.07 2.35 3.75
N SER A 193 11.67 2.94 4.79
CA SER A 193 12.94 2.45 5.37
C SER A 193 12.83 1.07 6.05
N LEU A 194 11.60 0.63 6.33
CA LEU A 194 11.28 -0.70 6.86
C LEU A 194 10.82 -1.67 5.77
N GLY A 195 10.94 -1.29 4.49
CA GLY A 195 10.56 -2.08 3.34
C GLY A 195 9.05 -2.07 3.03
N TYR A 196 8.25 -1.19 3.64
CA TYR A 196 6.81 -1.13 3.38
C TYR A 196 6.46 -0.18 2.23
N ALA A 197 5.52 -0.61 1.37
CA ALA A 197 4.79 0.30 0.49
C ALA A 197 3.60 0.90 1.25
N THR A 198 3.46 2.22 1.17
CA THR A 198 2.29 2.92 1.72
C THR A 198 1.14 2.89 0.72
N ILE A 199 0.01 2.32 1.12
CA ILE A 199 -1.16 2.14 0.25
C ILE A 199 -2.29 3.04 0.71
N PHE A 200 -2.63 4.00 -0.12
CA PHE A 200 -3.84 4.80 -0.02
C PHE A 200 -4.97 4.17 -0.85
N TRP A 201 -6.00 4.92 -1.20
CA TRP A 201 -7.17 4.45 -1.94
C TRP A 201 -7.57 5.42 -3.05
N SER A 202 -8.35 4.94 -4.00
CA SER A 202 -8.91 5.73 -5.09
C SER A 202 -10.43 5.63 -5.21
N LEU A 203 -11.06 4.90 -4.30
CA LEU A 203 -12.50 4.90 -4.04
C LEU A 203 -12.71 4.80 -2.53
N ALA A 204 -13.56 5.63 -1.98
CA ALA A 204 -13.98 5.57 -0.57
C ALA A 204 -15.41 6.10 -0.41
N TYR A 205 -16.06 5.68 0.65
CA TYR A 205 -17.36 6.15 1.09
C TYR A 205 -17.52 5.87 2.58
N TYR A 206 -18.54 6.43 3.20
CA TYR A 206 -18.82 6.25 4.61
C TYR A 206 -19.38 4.83 4.84
N ASP A 207 -18.61 3.96 5.53
CA ASP A 207 -18.97 2.55 5.74
C ASP A 207 -18.46 1.96 7.07
N TYR A 208 -17.70 2.74 7.83
CA TYR A 208 -17.00 2.29 9.05
C TYR A 208 -17.85 2.34 10.33
N ASP A 209 -18.93 3.11 10.34
CA ASP A 209 -19.84 3.17 11.48
C ASP A 209 -20.84 2.02 11.45
N THR A 210 -20.73 1.09 12.41
CA THR A 210 -21.59 -0.09 12.47
C THR A 210 -23.06 0.25 12.79
N ASN A 211 -23.33 1.41 13.40
CA ASN A 211 -24.65 1.89 13.73
C ASN A 211 -25.31 2.67 12.58
N ARG A 212 -24.50 3.20 11.67
CA ARG A 212 -24.96 4.02 10.53
C ARG A 212 -24.47 3.45 9.21
N GLN A 213 -25.06 2.36 8.79
CA GLN A 213 -24.68 1.67 7.55
C GLN A 213 -25.38 2.26 6.33
N PRO A 214 -24.66 2.48 5.21
CA PRO A 214 -25.21 3.16 4.03
C PRO A 214 -26.20 2.30 3.23
N GLY A 215 -26.26 1.00 3.49
CA GLY A 215 -27.10 0.07 2.74
C GLY A 215 -26.40 -0.59 1.55
N LYS A 216 -26.82 -1.81 1.24
CA LYS A 216 -26.26 -2.63 0.15
C LYS A 216 -26.29 -1.93 -1.22
N GLU A 217 -27.43 -1.33 -1.56
CA GLU A 217 -27.62 -0.70 -2.88
C GLU A 217 -26.79 0.56 -3.04
N TYR A 218 -26.59 1.32 -1.97
CA TYR A 218 -25.66 2.45 -1.99
C TYR A 218 -24.25 2.00 -2.36
N VAL A 219 -23.73 0.95 -1.71
CA VAL A 219 -22.40 0.40 -2.01
C VAL A 219 -22.30 -0.05 -3.46
N ILE A 220 -23.29 -0.82 -3.95
CA ILE A 220 -23.33 -1.27 -5.35
C ILE A 220 -23.29 -0.09 -6.31
N ASN A 221 -24.08 0.96 -6.05
CA ASN A 221 -24.13 2.16 -6.89
C ASN A 221 -22.81 2.94 -6.85
N ARG A 222 -22.13 3.04 -5.68
CA ARG A 222 -20.81 3.67 -5.60
C ARG A 222 -19.81 2.97 -6.53
N PHE A 223 -19.73 1.65 -6.47
CA PHE A 223 -18.86 0.89 -7.38
C PHE A 223 -19.29 1.04 -8.84
N LYS A 224 -20.58 0.91 -9.17
CA LYS A 224 -21.07 1.06 -10.55
C LYS A 224 -20.78 2.44 -11.15
N THR A 225 -20.77 3.49 -10.34
CA THR A 225 -20.58 4.87 -10.82
C THR A 225 -19.11 5.24 -10.94
N TYR A 226 -18.25 4.74 -10.03
CA TYR A 226 -16.90 5.27 -9.87
C TYR A 226 -15.78 4.25 -10.07
N TYR A 227 -16.08 3.03 -10.54
CA TYR A 227 -15.01 2.10 -10.89
C TYR A 227 -14.09 2.68 -11.96
N HIS A 228 -12.82 2.46 -11.84
CA HIS A 228 -11.81 2.83 -12.81
C HIS A 228 -10.67 1.81 -12.81
N ASN A 229 -9.85 1.85 -13.84
CA ASN A 229 -8.74 0.91 -13.97
C ASN A 229 -7.65 1.18 -12.91
N GLY A 230 -7.10 0.12 -12.33
CA GLY A 230 -6.14 0.19 -11.23
C GLY A 230 -6.75 0.58 -9.88
N MET A 231 -8.07 0.61 -9.74
CA MET A 231 -8.77 1.02 -8.51
C MET A 231 -8.33 0.23 -7.28
N ILE A 232 -7.99 0.95 -6.21
CA ILE A 232 -7.81 0.42 -4.85
C ILE A 232 -8.93 1.01 -3.99
N PRO A 233 -10.04 0.32 -3.72
CA PRO A 233 -11.10 0.83 -2.86
C PRO A 233 -10.72 0.71 -1.39
N LEU A 234 -11.06 1.70 -0.57
CA LEU A 234 -11.10 1.59 0.88
C LEU A 234 -12.44 0.99 1.28
N ILE A 235 -12.41 -0.19 1.89
CA ILE A 235 -13.59 -0.91 2.38
C ILE A 235 -13.32 -1.32 3.83
N HIS A 236 -14.27 -1.07 4.74
CA HIS A 236 -14.13 -1.56 6.11
C HIS A 236 -14.81 -2.91 6.29
N ALA A 237 -14.08 -3.87 6.88
CA ALA A 237 -14.57 -5.23 7.10
C ALA A 237 -15.71 -5.31 8.13
N VAL A 238 -15.91 -4.28 8.92
CA VAL A 238 -16.99 -4.14 9.90
C VAL A 238 -18.35 -3.79 9.28
N SER A 239 -18.41 -3.53 7.96
CA SER A 239 -19.61 -3.08 7.29
C SER A 239 -20.52 -4.22 6.86
N LYS A 240 -21.74 -4.25 7.40
CA LYS A 240 -22.84 -5.10 6.93
C LYS A 240 -23.18 -4.83 5.46
N SER A 241 -23.23 -3.54 5.09
CA SER A 241 -23.56 -3.10 3.74
C SER A 241 -22.55 -3.60 2.71
N ASN A 242 -21.25 -3.50 3.01
CA ASN A 242 -20.17 -4.03 2.16
C ASN A 242 -20.29 -5.55 2.00
N THR A 243 -20.46 -6.25 3.12
CA THR A 243 -20.58 -7.71 3.11
C THR A 243 -21.72 -8.19 2.24
N GLN A 244 -22.86 -7.51 2.26
CA GLN A 244 -24.03 -7.83 1.43
C GLN A 244 -23.84 -7.44 -0.04
N ALA A 245 -23.12 -6.34 -0.32
CA ALA A 245 -22.89 -5.83 -1.67
C ALA A 245 -21.80 -6.58 -2.43
N LEU A 246 -20.80 -7.09 -1.72
CA LEU A 246 -19.56 -7.63 -2.29
C LEU A 246 -19.78 -8.66 -3.41
N PRO A 247 -20.66 -9.67 -3.30
CA PRO A 247 -20.89 -10.64 -4.38
C PRO A 247 -21.36 -9.95 -5.67
N THR A 248 -22.28 -8.99 -5.55
CA THR A 248 -22.84 -8.24 -6.68
C THR A 248 -21.78 -7.33 -7.32
N VAL A 249 -21.00 -6.63 -6.52
CA VAL A 249 -19.90 -5.77 -6.98
C VAL A 249 -18.87 -6.59 -7.75
N ILE A 250 -18.43 -7.73 -7.19
CA ILE A 250 -17.46 -8.61 -7.86
C ILE A 250 -18.02 -9.10 -9.22
N LYS A 251 -19.24 -9.60 -9.26
CA LYS A 251 -19.87 -10.08 -10.50
C LYS A 251 -20.01 -8.96 -11.53
N TYR A 252 -20.41 -7.76 -11.10
CA TYR A 252 -20.57 -6.61 -11.98
C TYR A 252 -19.26 -6.19 -12.63
N LEU A 253 -18.18 -6.05 -11.84
CA LEU A 253 -16.88 -5.64 -12.37
C LEU A 253 -16.28 -6.69 -13.29
N LYS A 254 -16.43 -8.00 -12.98
CA LYS A 254 -16.04 -9.08 -13.91
C LYS A 254 -16.79 -8.95 -15.24
N LYS A 255 -18.11 -8.67 -15.23
CA LYS A 255 -18.92 -8.45 -16.45
C LYS A 255 -18.44 -7.22 -17.24
N LYS A 256 -17.82 -6.23 -16.57
CA LYS A 256 -17.18 -5.06 -17.21
C LYS A 256 -15.76 -5.34 -17.74
N GLY A 257 -15.31 -6.58 -17.64
CA GLY A 257 -13.99 -7.02 -18.14
C GLY A 257 -12.85 -6.75 -17.17
N PHE A 258 -13.13 -6.50 -15.88
CA PHE A 258 -12.09 -6.35 -14.87
C PHE A 258 -11.66 -7.70 -14.30
N ARG A 259 -10.35 -7.92 -14.21
CA ARG A 259 -9.76 -8.91 -13.32
C ARG A 259 -9.55 -8.33 -11.92
N TYR A 260 -9.28 -9.20 -10.97
CA TYR A 260 -8.88 -8.82 -9.61
C TYR A 260 -7.40 -9.16 -9.44
N GLY A 261 -6.58 -8.13 -9.23
CA GLY A 261 -5.16 -8.25 -8.94
C GLY A 261 -4.86 -8.27 -7.45
N THR A 262 -3.62 -8.58 -7.11
CA THR A 262 -3.07 -8.45 -5.77
C THR A 262 -2.01 -7.33 -5.75
N LEU A 263 -1.81 -6.70 -4.60
CA LEU A 263 -0.86 -5.59 -4.50
C LEU A 263 0.60 -6.02 -4.71
N ASP A 264 0.91 -7.32 -4.74
CA ASP A 264 2.22 -7.83 -5.15
C ASP A 264 2.64 -7.33 -6.54
N GLU A 265 1.65 -7.05 -7.40
CA GLU A 265 1.91 -6.48 -8.73
C GLU A 265 2.51 -5.05 -8.68
N ILE A 266 2.49 -4.38 -7.53
CA ILE A 266 3.16 -3.08 -7.31
C ILE A 266 4.68 -3.25 -7.21
N TYR A 267 5.13 -4.37 -6.65
CA TYR A 267 6.53 -4.77 -6.63
C TYR A 267 6.72 -5.82 -7.72
N PRO A 268 7.48 -5.55 -8.78
CA PRO A 268 7.99 -6.65 -9.60
C PRO A 268 8.70 -7.60 -8.63
N LYS A 269 8.39 -8.89 -8.70
CA LYS A 269 9.23 -9.90 -8.07
C LYS A 269 10.64 -9.64 -8.60
N GLU A 270 11.61 -9.50 -7.71
CA GLU A 270 13.00 -9.62 -8.11
C GLU A 270 13.07 -10.96 -8.85
N GLU A 271 13.40 -10.92 -10.13
CA GLU A 271 13.78 -12.13 -10.85
C GLU A 271 14.93 -12.69 -10.04
N GLU A 272 14.77 -13.91 -9.49
CA GLU A 272 15.86 -14.65 -8.90
C GLU A 272 16.93 -14.70 -10.00
N GLU A 273 17.96 -13.86 -9.90
CA GLU A 273 19.16 -13.99 -10.70
C GLU A 273 19.67 -15.40 -10.41
N ASN A 274 19.48 -16.30 -11.38
CA ASN A 274 20.16 -17.57 -11.41
C ASN A 274 21.66 -17.27 -11.40
N ILE A 275 22.23 -17.27 -10.22
CA ILE A 275 23.68 -17.45 -10.06
C ILE A 275 23.90 -18.92 -10.41
N GLU A 276 24.02 -19.22 -11.70
CA GLU A 276 24.71 -20.42 -12.15
C GLU A 276 26.16 -20.22 -11.72
N GLU A 277 26.51 -20.87 -10.63
CA GLU A 277 27.89 -21.11 -10.27
C GLU A 277 28.53 -21.87 -11.44
N GLU A 278 29.32 -21.17 -12.26
CA GLU A 278 30.29 -21.82 -13.12
C GLU A 278 31.34 -22.49 -12.21
N SER A 279 31.23 -23.79 -12.10
CA SER A 279 32.21 -24.71 -11.55
C SER A 279 33.43 -24.85 -12.46
#